data_1b4b04d3ea401775cff22a1e4bcf37ad
#
_entry.id   1b4b04d3ea401775cff22a1e4bcf37ad
#
_cell.length_a   1.000
_cell.length_b   1.000
_cell.length_c   1.000
_cell.angle_alpha   90.00
_cell.angle_beta   90.00
_cell.angle_gamma   90.00
#
_symmetry.space_group_name_H-M   'P 1'
#
loop_
_entity.id
_entity.type
_entity.pdbx_description
1 polymer ?
#
loop_
_entity_poly.entity_id
_entity_poly.type
_entity_poly.pdbx_seq_one_letter_code
_entity_poly.pdbx_strand_id
1 'polypeptide(L)'
;MTEIPILFEDGEALIIDKPGGLPIERPRAGGACLEDRAHELRLGFERSPVPVHRLDTDTSGCLLLARNPKALKRFSAAFEARAVEKVYLGVVAGVLTADEGTIELALSKISSAEDGWRMIPARKGKPSLTHWRWLDERDGLTLIEFRPETGRTHQIRVHAASGLGAALLGDPVYGVARPGMRTMLHARSLAIAREGKPPVAATSPLPADFAALGFAV
;
A
#
# COMPACT_ATOMS: atom_id res chain seq x y z
N MET A 1 7.99 -13.78 -16.94
CA MET A 1 7.37 -12.89 -15.94
C MET A 1 7.14 -13.72 -14.68
N THR A 2 7.46 -13.19 -13.51
CA THR A 2 7.31 -13.91 -12.24
C THR A 2 5.82 -14.14 -11.92
N GLU A 3 5.46 -15.30 -11.42
CA GLU A 3 4.12 -15.63 -10.93
C GLU A 3 3.73 -14.66 -9.80
N ILE A 4 2.44 -14.27 -9.76
CA ILE A 4 1.92 -13.40 -8.69
C ILE A 4 1.42 -14.32 -7.57
N PRO A 5 2.05 -14.31 -6.37
CA PRO A 5 1.65 -15.18 -5.29
C PRO A 5 0.25 -14.87 -4.78
N ILE A 6 -0.51 -15.93 -4.46
CA ILE A 6 -1.86 -15.84 -3.90
C ILE A 6 -1.75 -16.06 -2.39
N LEU A 7 -2.25 -15.11 -1.62
CA LEU A 7 -2.23 -15.12 -0.16
C LEU A 7 -3.55 -15.57 0.46
N PHE A 8 -4.66 -15.35 -0.23
CA PHE A 8 -6.00 -15.79 0.17
C PHE A 8 -6.86 -16.01 -1.06
N GLU A 9 -7.70 -17.03 -1.01
CA GLU A 9 -8.65 -17.36 -2.08
C GLU A 9 -9.96 -17.91 -1.51
N ASP A 10 -11.10 -17.37 -2.00
CA ASP A 10 -12.40 -18.00 -1.87
C ASP A 10 -13.33 -17.62 -3.05
N GLY A 11 -14.60 -17.99 -3.01
CA GLY A 11 -15.56 -17.70 -4.08
C GLY A 11 -15.90 -16.22 -4.28
N GLU A 12 -15.46 -15.32 -3.39
CA GLU A 12 -15.79 -13.89 -3.43
C GLU A 12 -14.54 -12.99 -3.50
N ALA A 13 -13.43 -13.44 -2.92
CA ALA A 13 -12.21 -12.66 -2.71
C ALA A 13 -10.96 -13.41 -3.18
N LEU A 14 -9.99 -12.64 -3.63
CA LEU A 14 -8.62 -13.04 -3.86
C LEU A 14 -7.71 -11.97 -3.26
N ILE A 15 -6.76 -12.33 -2.39
CA ILE A 15 -5.68 -11.43 -1.99
C ILE A 15 -4.40 -11.95 -2.61
N ILE A 16 -3.73 -11.08 -3.36
CA ILE A 16 -2.45 -11.36 -3.99
C ILE A 16 -1.33 -10.62 -3.27
N ASP A 17 -0.11 -11.14 -3.39
CA ASP A 17 1.11 -10.41 -3.06
C ASP A 17 1.56 -9.63 -4.30
N LYS A 18 1.11 -8.36 -4.39
CA LYS A 18 1.48 -7.51 -5.52
C LYS A 18 2.99 -7.20 -5.47
N PRO A 19 3.76 -7.51 -6.50
CA PRO A 19 5.17 -7.11 -6.52
C PRO A 19 5.31 -5.57 -6.59
N GLY A 20 6.37 -5.05 -5.99
CA GLY A 20 6.77 -3.65 -6.19
C GLY A 20 7.13 -3.40 -7.65
N GLY A 21 6.89 -2.19 -8.15
CA GLY A 21 7.13 -1.81 -9.54
C GLY A 21 6.01 -2.20 -10.52
N LEU A 22 5.01 -2.99 -10.12
CA LEU A 22 3.86 -3.34 -10.97
C LEU A 22 2.70 -2.36 -10.72
N PRO A 23 2.33 -1.50 -11.68
CA PRO A 23 1.13 -0.67 -11.59
C PRO A 23 -0.13 -1.54 -11.66
N ILE A 24 -1.22 -1.11 -11.02
CA ILE A 24 -2.52 -1.80 -11.09
C ILE A 24 -3.17 -1.53 -12.43
N GLU A 25 -3.33 -0.27 -12.78
CA GLU A 25 -3.90 0.21 -14.05
C GLU A 25 -2.79 0.56 -15.04
N ARG A 26 -3.10 0.55 -16.33
CA ARG A 26 -2.12 0.89 -17.37
C ARG A 26 -1.62 2.34 -17.22
N PRO A 27 -0.31 2.54 -17.08
CA PRO A 27 0.26 3.89 -17.03
C PRO A 27 0.06 4.65 -18.36
N ARG A 28 -0.05 5.98 -18.30
CA ARG A 28 -0.16 6.82 -19.52
C ARG A 28 1.04 6.66 -20.47
N ALA A 29 2.21 6.40 -19.93
CA ALA A 29 3.43 6.15 -20.69
C ALA A 29 3.48 4.74 -21.32
N GLY A 30 2.43 3.92 -21.13
CA GLY A 30 2.42 2.52 -21.54
C GLY A 30 3.15 1.62 -20.54
N GLY A 31 3.30 0.33 -20.90
CA GLY A 31 3.93 -0.68 -20.07
C GLY A 31 2.93 -1.71 -19.51
N ALA A 32 3.47 -2.79 -18.93
CA ALA A 32 2.67 -3.86 -18.33
C ALA A 32 2.02 -3.40 -17.02
N CYS A 33 0.82 -3.87 -16.74
CA CYS A 33 0.10 -3.60 -15.51
C CYS A 33 -0.62 -4.87 -15.00
N LEU A 34 -1.15 -4.81 -13.79
CA LEU A 34 -1.87 -5.93 -13.20
C LEU A 34 -3.14 -6.29 -13.99
N GLU A 35 -3.84 -5.29 -14.54
CA GLU A 35 -5.06 -5.52 -15.34
C GLU A 35 -4.78 -6.39 -16.57
N ASP A 36 -3.62 -6.22 -17.22
CA ASP A 36 -3.22 -7.07 -18.37
C ASP A 36 -3.07 -8.55 -17.97
N ARG A 37 -2.74 -8.81 -16.70
CA ARG A 37 -2.51 -10.12 -16.11
C ARG A 37 -3.73 -10.66 -15.33
N ALA A 38 -4.82 -9.90 -15.25
CA ALA A 38 -6.00 -10.32 -14.48
C ALA A 38 -6.59 -11.66 -14.95
N HIS A 39 -6.37 -12.04 -16.20
CA HIS A 39 -6.79 -13.33 -16.74
C HIS A 39 -6.04 -14.53 -16.10
N GLU A 40 -4.78 -14.35 -15.67
CA GLU A 40 -3.97 -15.35 -14.97
C GLU A 40 -4.55 -15.66 -13.56
N LEU A 41 -5.27 -14.69 -13.00
CA LEU A 41 -5.85 -14.74 -11.65
C LEU A 41 -7.28 -15.28 -11.61
N ARG A 42 -7.80 -15.81 -12.72
CA ARG A 42 -9.14 -16.41 -12.76
C ARG A 42 -9.28 -17.64 -11.89
N LEU A 43 -8.27 -18.50 -11.86
CA LEU A 43 -8.22 -19.72 -11.05
C LEU A 43 -9.51 -20.58 -11.20
N GLY A 44 -9.89 -20.84 -12.46
CA GLY A 44 -11.08 -21.62 -12.79
C GLY A 44 -12.39 -20.83 -12.86
N PHE A 45 -12.41 -19.55 -12.53
CA PHE A 45 -13.60 -18.71 -12.71
C PHE A 45 -13.65 -18.12 -14.12
N GLU A 46 -14.87 -17.90 -14.61
CA GLU A 46 -15.10 -17.33 -15.95
C GLU A 46 -14.57 -15.90 -16.07
N ARG A 47 -14.81 -15.10 -15.04
CA ARG A 47 -14.45 -13.68 -15.01
C ARG A 47 -13.10 -13.44 -14.31
N SER A 48 -12.33 -12.50 -14.83
CA SER A 48 -11.14 -12.01 -14.14
C SER A 48 -11.52 -11.23 -12.86
N PRO A 49 -10.79 -11.41 -11.76
CA PRO A 49 -11.04 -10.65 -10.54
C PRO A 49 -10.66 -9.17 -10.74
N VAL A 50 -11.34 -8.28 -10.00
CA VAL A 50 -11.21 -6.83 -10.11
C VAL A 50 -10.64 -6.25 -8.82
N PRO A 51 -9.61 -5.37 -8.86
CA PRO A 51 -9.09 -4.70 -7.68
C PRO A 51 -10.17 -3.92 -6.93
N VAL A 52 -10.26 -4.11 -5.61
CA VAL A 52 -11.20 -3.40 -4.73
C VAL A 52 -10.64 -2.06 -4.28
N HIS A 53 -9.34 -1.99 -4.12
CA HIS A 53 -8.59 -0.81 -3.73
C HIS A 53 -7.30 -0.71 -4.55
N ARG A 54 -6.50 0.29 -4.26
CA ARG A 54 -5.24 0.49 -4.98
C ARG A 54 -4.05 0.53 -4.05
N LEU A 55 -2.92 0.08 -4.56
CA LEU A 55 -1.57 0.34 -4.07
C LEU A 55 -0.82 1.19 -5.10
N ASP A 56 0.12 2.00 -4.66
CA ASP A 56 1.03 2.71 -5.57
C ASP A 56 1.89 1.70 -6.34
N THR A 57 2.43 2.10 -7.48
CA THR A 57 3.25 1.24 -8.34
C THR A 57 4.35 0.52 -7.55
N ASP A 58 5.11 1.28 -6.77
CA ASP A 58 6.24 0.74 -6.00
C ASP A 58 5.85 0.02 -4.71
N THR A 59 4.64 0.22 -4.21
CA THR A 59 4.16 -0.46 -3.01
C THR A 59 3.90 -1.93 -3.32
N SER A 60 4.54 -2.83 -2.59
CA SER A 60 4.32 -4.28 -2.65
C SER A 60 3.30 -4.75 -1.62
N GLY A 61 2.87 -6.02 -1.70
CA GLY A 61 2.09 -6.68 -0.66
C GLY A 61 0.61 -6.85 -0.94
N CYS A 62 -0.18 -7.02 0.11
CA CYS A 62 -1.59 -7.41 0.07
C CYS A 62 -2.45 -6.48 -0.78
N LEU A 63 -2.95 -6.99 -1.90
CA LEU A 63 -3.95 -6.34 -2.74
C LEU A 63 -5.19 -7.22 -2.84
N LEU A 64 -6.33 -6.69 -2.40
CA LEU A 64 -7.62 -7.38 -2.48
C LEU A 64 -8.26 -7.18 -3.85
N LEU A 65 -8.69 -8.29 -4.46
CA LEU A 65 -9.49 -8.33 -5.67
C LEU A 65 -10.83 -9.03 -5.38
N ALA A 66 -11.89 -8.57 -6.00
CA ALA A 66 -13.22 -9.17 -5.93
C ALA A 66 -13.46 -10.07 -7.14
N ARG A 67 -14.01 -11.27 -6.93
CA ARG A 67 -14.28 -12.26 -7.98
C ARG A 67 -15.62 -12.03 -8.69
N ASN A 68 -16.50 -11.21 -8.14
CA ASN A 68 -17.80 -10.91 -8.73
C ASN A 68 -18.31 -9.51 -8.32
N PRO A 69 -19.28 -8.94 -9.06
CA PRO A 69 -19.80 -7.58 -8.80
C PRO A 69 -20.41 -7.39 -7.41
N LYS A 70 -21.06 -8.43 -6.85
CA LYS A 70 -21.67 -8.36 -5.51
C LYS A 70 -20.58 -8.23 -4.43
N ALA A 71 -19.51 -9.03 -4.56
CA ALA A 71 -18.35 -8.96 -3.69
C ALA A 71 -17.62 -7.61 -3.84
N LEU A 72 -17.43 -7.12 -5.07
CA LEU A 72 -16.82 -5.80 -5.33
C LEU A 72 -17.59 -4.69 -4.60
N LYS A 73 -18.92 -4.63 -4.76
CA LYS A 73 -19.76 -3.63 -4.07
C LYS A 73 -19.62 -3.72 -2.56
N ARG A 74 -19.66 -4.92 -1.98
CA ARG A 74 -19.55 -5.13 -0.53
C ARG A 74 -18.18 -4.72 0.01
N PHE A 75 -17.10 -5.14 -0.62
CA PHE A 75 -15.76 -4.80 -0.18
C PHE A 75 -15.45 -3.32 -0.37
N SER A 76 -15.89 -2.70 -1.48
CA SER A 76 -15.75 -1.25 -1.66
C SER A 76 -16.47 -0.47 -0.55
N ALA A 77 -17.68 -0.87 -0.17
CA ALA A 77 -18.40 -0.28 0.95
C ALA A 77 -17.65 -0.43 2.27
N ALA A 78 -16.98 -1.57 2.51
CA ALA A 78 -16.15 -1.76 3.70
C ALA A 78 -14.93 -0.81 3.73
N PHE A 79 -14.29 -0.57 2.58
CA PHE A 79 -13.22 0.43 2.49
C PHE A 79 -13.74 1.86 2.73
N GLU A 80 -14.89 2.21 2.17
CA GLU A 80 -15.54 3.52 2.39
C GLU A 80 -15.92 3.74 3.84
N ALA A 81 -16.44 2.69 4.51
CA ALA A 81 -16.80 2.69 5.91
C ALA A 81 -15.58 2.60 6.86
N ARG A 82 -14.35 2.49 6.34
CA ARG A 82 -13.11 2.28 7.11
C ARG A 82 -13.11 1.03 7.98
N ALA A 83 -13.88 0.02 7.57
CA ALA A 83 -14.02 -1.28 8.26
C ALA A 83 -12.98 -2.32 7.80
N VAL A 84 -11.90 -1.87 7.17
CA VAL A 84 -10.80 -2.71 6.69
C VAL A 84 -9.56 -2.42 7.51
N GLU A 85 -9.07 -3.43 8.20
CA GLU A 85 -7.77 -3.36 8.89
C GLU A 85 -6.65 -3.47 7.85
N LYS A 86 -5.68 -2.57 7.93
CA LYS A 86 -4.53 -2.51 7.02
C LYS A 86 -3.28 -2.22 7.81
N VAL A 87 -2.27 -3.03 7.61
CA VAL A 87 -0.94 -2.81 8.18
C VAL A 87 0.06 -2.68 7.04
N TYR A 88 0.87 -1.65 7.10
CA TYR A 88 1.97 -1.42 6.18
C TYR A 88 3.29 -1.40 6.94
N LEU A 89 4.34 -1.86 6.28
CA LEU A 89 5.72 -1.67 6.72
C LEU A 89 6.38 -0.64 5.81
N GLY A 90 7.11 0.28 6.40
CA GLY A 90 7.89 1.26 5.65
C GLY A 90 9.26 1.45 6.29
N VAL A 91 10.28 1.68 5.46
CA VAL A 91 11.61 2.06 5.93
C VAL A 91 11.81 3.53 5.68
N VAL A 92 12.21 4.29 6.70
CA VAL A 92 12.59 5.70 6.58
C VAL A 92 14.09 5.89 6.84
N ALA A 93 14.67 6.94 6.27
CA ALA A 93 16.03 7.36 6.58
C ALA A 93 16.01 8.26 7.81
N GLY A 94 16.73 7.86 8.85
CA GLY A 94 16.84 8.58 10.12
C GLY A 94 16.32 7.78 11.30
N VAL A 95 16.62 8.29 12.48
CA VAL A 95 16.22 7.74 13.78
C VAL A 95 15.05 8.56 14.31
N LEU A 96 14.01 7.89 14.75
CA LEU A 96 12.86 8.55 15.35
C LEU A 96 13.05 8.75 16.84
N THR A 97 12.51 9.84 17.38
CA THR A 97 12.61 10.17 18.82
C THR A 97 11.45 9.63 19.65
N ALA A 98 10.43 9.07 18.98
CA ALA A 98 9.27 8.46 19.61
C ALA A 98 9.06 7.04 19.07
N ASP A 99 8.47 6.17 19.88
CA ASP A 99 8.24 4.77 19.54
C ASP A 99 6.91 4.57 18.78
N GLU A 100 5.94 5.44 18.97
CA GLU A 100 4.64 5.39 18.32
C GLU A 100 3.97 6.77 18.28
N GLY A 101 2.91 6.88 17.49
CA GLY A 101 2.12 8.10 17.41
C GLY A 101 1.04 8.07 16.36
N THR A 102 0.40 9.22 16.18
CA THR A 102 -0.66 9.42 15.20
C THR A 102 -0.33 10.63 14.35
N ILE A 103 -0.48 10.48 13.03
CA ILE A 103 -0.33 11.57 12.07
C ILE A 103 -1.70 11.91 11.52
N GLU A 104 -2.16 13.12 11.78
CA GLU A 104 -3.41 13.65 11.26
C GLU A 104 -3.10 14.86 10.37
N LEU A 105 -3.28 14.69 9.07
CA LEU A 105 -3.04 15.72 8.06
C LEU A 105 -4.20 15.73 7.04
N ALA A 106 -4.64 16.90 6.65
CA ALA A 106 -5.53 17.03 5.50
C ALA A 106 -4.70 17.14 4.22
N LEU A 107 -5.00 16.32 3.21
CA LEU A 107 -4.21 16.19 2.00
C LEU A 107 -4.94 16.73 0.77
N SER A 108 -4.24 17.50 -0.05
CA SER A 108 -4.70 17.99 -1.35
C SER A 108 -3.74 17.57 -2.45
N LYS A 109 -4.29 17.34 -3.65
CA LYS A 109 -3.50 17.13 -4.87
C LYS A 109 -3.12 18.47 -5.46
N ILE A 110 -1.85 18.65 -5.79
CA ILE A 110 -1.34 19.75 -6.62
C ILE A 110 -0.69 19.18 -7.89
N SER A 111 -0.59 20.03 -8.90
CA SER A 111 0.11 19.70 -10.14
C SER A 111 0.79 20.96 -10.66
N SER A 112 2.07 20.87 -10.97
CA SER A 112 2.85 21.90 -11.63
C SER A 112 3.49 21.35 -12.91
N ALA A 113 3.93 22.24 -13.80
CA ALA A 113 4.64 21.83 -15.00
C ALA A 113 6.04 21.29 -14.68
N GLU A 114 6.66 21.79 -13.61
CA GLU A 114 8.02 21.44 -13.19
C GLU A 114 8.07 20.14 -12.39
N ASP A 115 7.21 20.00 -11.37
CA ASP A 115 7.25 18.89 -10.39
C ASP A 115 6.27 17.76 -10.71
N GLY A 116 5.44 17.90 -11.73
CA GLY A 116 4.34 16.98 -12.00
C GLY A 116 3.24 17.10 -10.93
N TRP A 117 2.49 16.02 -10.70
CA TRP A 117 1.47 15.98 -9.67
C TRP A 117 2.00 15.33 -8.39
N ARG A 118 1.59 15.86 -7.23
CA ARG A 118 1.86 15.27 -5.91
C ARG A 118 0.77 15.61 -4.90
N MET A 119 0.75 14.90 -3.79
CA MET A 119 -0.09 15.23 -2.64
C MET A 119 0.69 16.09 -1.66
N ILE A 120 0.03 17.06 -1.04
CA ILE A 120 0.63 17.92 -0.02
C ILE A 120 -0.32 18.07 1.18
N PRO A 121 0.21 18.32 2.39
CA PRO A 121 -0.61 18.80 3.50
C PRO A 121 -1.24 20.15 3.14
N ALA A 122 -2.55 20.30 3.36
CA ALA A 122 -3.28 21.53 3.04
C ALA A 122 -4.53 21.66 3.92
N ARG A 123 -4.75 22.83 4.52
CA ARG A 123 -5.89 23.11 5.44
C ARG A 123 -7.27 22.77 4.84
N LYS A 124 -7.45 22.93 3.53
CA LYS A 124 -8.68 22.59 2.79
C LYS A 124 -8.63 21.21 2.15
N GLY A 125 -7.66 20.39 2.51
CA GLY A 125 -7.49 19.04 1.97
C GLY A 125 -8.51 18.04 2.52
N LYS A 126 -8.48 16.83 2.00
CA LYS A 126 -9.26 15.71 2.53
C LYS A 126 -8.60 15.18 3.80
N PRO A 127 -9.31 15.06 4.94
CA PRO A 127 -8.74 14.52 6.17
C PRO A 127 -8.12 13.13 5.96
N SER A 128 -6.98 12.92 6.57
CA SER A 128 -6.31 11.61 6.61
C SER A 128 -5.66 11.37 7.97
N LEU A 129 -5.69 10.12 8.41
CA LEU A 129 -5.18 9.68 9.70
C LEU A 129 -4.43 8.38 9.54
N THR A 130 -3.23 8.31 10.14
CA THR A 130 -2.38 7.12 10.18
C THR A 130 -1.76 6.98 11.56
N HIS A 131 -1.99 5.85 12.22
CA HIS A 131 -1.22 5.46 13.39
C HIS A 131 0.09 4.85 12.93
N TRP A 132 1.16 5.02 13.69
CA TRP A 132 2.44 4.44 13.39
C TRP A 132 3.13 3.95 14.66
N ARG A 133 4.01 2.95 14.49
CA ARG A 133 4.81 2.38 15.56
C ARG A 133 6.20 2.01 15.03
N TRP A 134 7.23 2.39 15.78
CA TRP A 134 8.60 1.93 15.58
C TRP A 134 8.68 0.40 15.74
N LEU A 135 9.44 -0.28 14.91
CA LEU A 135 9.65 -1.72 15.02
C LEU A 135 11.11 -2.10 15.22
N ASP A 136 12.02 -1.51 14.44
CA ASP A 136 13.45 -1.83 14.47
C ASP A 136 14.25 -0.68 13.85
N GLU A 137 15.55 -0.63 14.19
CA GLU A 137 16.50 0.35 13.67
C GLU A 137 17.81 -0.34 13.29
N ARG A 138 18.33 -0.03 12.10
CA ARG A 138 19.59 -0.56 11.59
C ARG A 138 20.28 0.47 10.70
N ASP A 139 21.56 0.74 10.99
CA ASP A 139 22.43 1.57 10.14
C ASP A 139 21.83 2.96 9.81
N GLY A 140 21.13 3.57 10.78
CA GLY A 140 20.46 4.85 10.61
C GLY A 140 19.20 4.80 9.75
N LEU A 141 18.64 3.60 9.54
CA LEU A 141 17.33 3.34 8.93
C LEU A 141 16.36 2.85 9.99
N THR A 142 15.12 3.33 9.94
CA THR A 142 14.07 2.89 10.86
C THR A 142 12.98 2.13 10.11
N LEU A 143 12.64 0.94 10.59
CA LEU A 143 11.46 0.18 10.16
C LEU A 143 10.25 0.61 10.98
N ILE A 144 9.17 0.99 10.30
CA ILE A 144 7.94 1.50 10.90
C ILE A 144 6.76 0.67 10.44
N GLU A 145 5.87 0.35 11.37
CA GLU A 145 4.52 -0.12 11.09
C GLU A 145 3.58 1.10 10.96
N PHE A 146 2.83 1.16 9.87
CA PHE A 146 1.78 2.15 9.64
C PHE A 146 0.41 1.48 9.59
N ARG A 147 -0.56 2.03 10.29
CA ARG A 147 -1.98 1.62 10.32
C ARG A 147 -2.86 2.77 9.86
N PRO A 148 -3.07 2.94 8.54
CA PRO A 148 -3.89 4.03 8.02
C PRO A 148 -5.38 3.74 8.22
N GLU A 149 -6.12 4.63 8.90
CA GLU A 149 -7.58 4.56 8.96
C GLU A 149 -8.22 4.99 7.64
N THR A 150 -7.64 5.98 6.99
CA THR A 150 -8.08 6.47 5.69
C THR A 150 -7.21 5.91 4.57
N GLY A 151 -7.61 6.11 3.29
CA GLY A 151 -6.87 5.63 2.12
C GLY A 151 -6.70 6.72 1.06
N ARG A 152 -6.06 7.85 1.41
CA ARG A 152 -5.78 8.91 0.43
C ARG A 152 -4.58 8.54 -0.43
N THR A 153 -4.56 9.01 -1.66
CA THR A 153 -3.41 8.82 -2.57
C THR A 153 -2.12 9.27 -1.88
N HIS A 154 -1.07 8.47 -1.95
CA HIS A 154 0.25 8.70 -1.34
C HIS A 154 0.21 8.99 0.18
N GLN A 155 -0.88 8.63 0.88
CA GLN A 155 -1.09 9.03 2.28
C GLN A 155 0.12 8.71 3.17
N ILE A 156 0.55 7.46 3.24
CA ILE A 156 1.66 7.04 4.12
C ILE A 156 2.95 7.74 3.71
N ARG A 157 3.19 7.93 2.42
CA ARG A 157 4.38 8.61 1.89
C ARG A 157 4.45 10.07 2.35
N VAL A 158 3.33 10.80 2.24
CA VAL A 158 3.24 12.19 2.73
C VAL A 158 3.30 12.25 4.25
N HIS A 159 2.63 11.32 4.95
CA HIS A 159 2.66 11.24 6.40
C HIS A 159 4.07 10.97 6.94
N ALA A 160 4.84 10.09 6.31
CA ALA A 160 6.23 9.86 6.65
C ALA A 160 7.07 11.13 6.44
N ALA A 161 7.00 11.75 5.27
CA ALA A 161 7.81 12.92 4.94
C ALA A 161 7.42 14.16 5.76
N SER A 162 6.12 14.47 5.87
CA SER A 162 5.63 15.73 6.47
C SER A 162 5.18 15.59 7.92
N GLY A 163 4.78 14.38 8.35
CA GLY A 163 4.32 14.10 9.70
C GLY A 163 5.45 13.62 10.63
N LEU A 164 6.29 12.69 10.15
CA LEU A 164 7.44 12.21 10.91
C LEU A 164 8.71 13.05 10.65
N GLY A 165 8.73 13.86 9.58
CA GLY A 165 9.95 14.53 9.13
C GLY A 165 10.99 13.58 8.52
N ALA A 166 10.62 12.31 8.25
CA ALA A 166 11.48 11.27 7.72
C ALA A 166 10.78 10.58 6.54
N ALA A 167 11.17 10.93 5.31
CA ALA A 167 10.58 10.33 4.10
C ALA A 167 10.92 8.84 3.97
N LEU A 168 10.04 8.09 3.30
CA LEU A 168 10.31 6.69 2.97
C LEU A 168 11.56 6.58 2.09
N LEU A 169 12.38 5.60 2.40
CA LEU A 169 13.61 5.33 1.69
C LEU A 169 13.29 5.01 0.21
N GLY A 170 14.02 5.62 -0.71
CA GLY A 170 13.84 5.45 -2.15
C GLY A 170 12.63 6.17 -2.75
N ASP A 171 11.86 6.94 -1.97
CA ASP A 171 10.73 7.70 -2.49
C ASP A 171 11.20 8.86 -3.39
N PRO A 172 10.88 8.84 -4.70
CA PRO A 172 11.37 9.88 -5.63
C PRO A 172 10.57 11.17 -5.58
N VAL A 173 9.43 11.21 -4.86
CA VAL A 173 8.53 12.37 -4.83
C VAL A 173 8.63 13.12 -3.51
N TYR A 174 8.72 12.41 -2.40
CA TYR A 174 8.71 12.99 -1.05
C TYR A 174 10.03 12.84 -0.31
N GLY A 175 10.99 12.11 -0.87
CA GLY A 175 12.30 11.83 -0.30
C GLY A 175 13.42 12.01 -1.31
N VAL A 176 14.42 11.16 -1.19
CA VAL A 176 15.58 11.13 -2.09
C VAL A 176 15.52 9.85 -2.92
N ALA A 177 15.37 10.00 -4.23
CA ALA A 177 15.44 8.88 -5.16
C ALA A 177 16.81 8.19 -5.06
N ARG A 178 16.81 6.86 -5.03
CA ARG A 178 18.03 6.04 -5.03
C ARG A 178 18.02 5.13 -6.25
N PRO A 179 19.05 5.15 -7.11
CA PRO A 179 19.10 4.28 -8.29
C PRO A 179 18.92 2.81 -7.92
N GLY A 180 18.02 2.13 -8.62
CA GLY A 180 17.73 0.70 -8.41
C GLY A 180 16.90 0.38 -7.16
N MET A 181 16.49 1.38 -6.37
CA MET A 181 15.64 1.21 -5.20
C MET A 181 14.26 1.79 -5.44
N ARG A 182 13.23 1.00 -5.15
CA ARG A 182 11.84 1.46 -5.13
C ARG A 182 11.52 2.21 -3.82
N THR A 183 10.37 2.85 -3.74
CA THR A 183 9.84 3.33 -2.46
C THR A 183 9.65 2.16 -1.50
N MET A 184 10.35 2.18 -0.36
CA MET A 184 10.34 1.11 0.64
C MET A 184 9.06 1.14 1.46
N LEU A 185 7.95 0.75 0.82
CA LEU A 185 6.61 0.61 1.39
C LEU A 185 6.01 -0.74 0.99
N HIS A 186 5.44 -1.45 1.97
CA HIS A 186 4.89 -2.79 1.81
C HIS A 186 3.56 -2.93 2.57
N ALA A 187 2.49 -3.32 1.86
CA ALA A 187 1.19 -3.65 2.45
C ALA A 187 1.28 -5.03 3.13
N ARG A 188 1.69 -5.04 4.40
CA ARG A 188 2.02 -6.26 5.17
C ARG A 188 0.81 -7.15 5.40
N SER A 189 -0.34 -6.56 5.80
CA SER A 189 -1.56 -7.34 6.02
C SER A 189 -2.81 -6.55 5.73
N LEU A 190 -3.87 -7.30 5.42
CA LEU A 190 -5.21 -6.78 5.20
C LEU A 190 -6.21 -7.75 5.81
N ALA A 191 -7.23 -7.22 6.53
CA ALA A 191 -8.33 -8.02 7.06
C ALA A 191 -9.68 -7.31 6.94
N ILE A 192 -10.70 -8.05 6.52
CA ILE A 192 -12.10 -7.61 6.42
C ILE A 192 -12.99 -8.63 7.10
N ALA A 193 -13.72 -8.22 8.15
CA ALA A 193 -14.75 -9.03 8.75
C ALA A 193 -15.94 -9.23 7.79
N ARG A 194 -16.56 -10.40 7.85
CA ARG A 194 -17.76 -10.73 7.08
C ARG A 194 -18.82 -11.34 8.00
N GLU A 195 -20.05 -10.85 7.88
CA GLU A 195 -21.16 -11.43 8.63
C GLU A 195 -21.44 -12.87 8.15
N GLY A 196 -21.53 -13.81 9.10
CA GLY A 196 -21.85 -15.22 8.83
C GLY A 196 -20.80 -15.99 8.03
N LYS A 197 -19.58 -15.42 7.82
CA LYS A 197 -18.48 -16.06 7.08
C LYS A 197 -17.13 -15.79 7.77
N PRO A 198 -16.11 -16.65 7.54
CA PRO A 198 -14.75 -16.32 7.95
C PRO A 198 -14.29 -14.99 7.37
N PRO A 199 -13.44 -14.23 8.07
CA PRO A 199 -12.88 -12.99 7.53
C PRO A 199 -12.08 -13.24 6.25
N VAL A 200 -12.04 -12.26 5.37
CA VAL A 200 -11.03 -12.20 4.30
C VAL A 200 -9.79 -11.58 4.89
N ALA A 201 -8.74 -12.35 5.09
CA ALA A 201 -7.54 -11.86 5.73
C ALA A 201 -6.29 -12.54 5.17
N ALA A 202 -5.23 -11.78 5.01
CA ALA A 202 -3.92 -12.29 4.61
C ALA A 202 -2.79 -11.44 5.18
N THR A 203 -1.62 -12.07 5.29
CA THR A 203 -0.35 -11.43 5.61
C THR A 203 0.65 -11.78 4.50
N SER A 204 1.23 -10.77 3.86
CA SER A 204 2.29 -10.94 2.87
C SER A 204 3.64 -11.11 3.57
N PRO A 205 4.53 -12.00 3.13
CA PRO A 205 5.88 -12.14 3.69
C PRO A 205 6.66 -10.82 3.53
N LEU A 206 7.67 -10.64 4.37
CA LEU A 206 8.58 -9.49 4.23
C LEU A 206 9.31 -9.59 2.89
N PRO A 207 9.31 -8.54 2.05
CA PRO A 207 10.01 -8.57 0.77
C PRO A 207 11.52 -8.67 0.93
N ALA A 208 12.18 -9.32 -0.04
CA ALA A 208 13.64 -9.54 -0.02
C ALA A 208 14.45 -8.24 0.06
N ASP A 209 13.95 -7.14 -0.51
CA ASP A 209 14.60 -5.83 -0.44
C ASP A 209 14.57 -5.21 0.97
N PHE A 210 13.55 -5.50 1.80
CA PHE A 210 13.56 -5.17 3.23
C PHE A 210 14.55 -6.04 4.01
N ALA A 211 14.58 -7.35 3.71
CA ALA A 211 15.53 -8.27 4.33
C ALA A 211 16.98 -7.91 3.97
N ALA A 212 17.24 -7.43 2.75
CA ALA A 212 18.56 -6.96 2.32
C ALA A 212 19.05 -5.70 3.08
N LEU A 213 18.13 -4.93 3.67
CA LEU A 213 18.46 -3.83 4.60
C LEU A 213 18.68 -4.31 6.06
N GLY A 214 18.63 -5.62 6.30
CA GLY A 214 18.85 -6.25 7.59
C GLY A 214 17.61 -6.37 8.47
N PHE A 215 16.40 -6.00 7.99
CA PHE A 215 15.17 -6.10 8.75
C PHE A 215 14.56 -7.51 8.68
N ALA A 216 13.99 -7.96 9.82
CA ALA A 216 13.28 -9.22 9.95
C ALA A 216 12.06 -9.01 10.85
N VAL A 217 10.83 -9.34 10.38
CA VAL A 217 9.53 -9.27 11.10
C VAL A 217 8.62 -10.42 10.69
#